data_fe85ffd14b714260dc69943c82cca327
#
_entry.id   fe85ffd14b714260dc69943c82cca327
#
_cell.length_a   1.000
_cell.length_b   1.000
_cell.length_c   1.000
_cell.angle_alpha   90.00
_cell.angle_beta   90.00
_cell.angle_gamma   90.00
#
_symmetry.space_group_name_H-M   'P 1'
#
loop_
_entity.id
_entity.type
_entity.pdbx_description
1 polymer ?
#
loop_
_entity_poly.entity_id
_entity_poly.type
_entity_poly.pdbx_seq_one_letter_code
_entity_poly.pdbx_strand_id
1 'polypeptide(L)'
;MLLAESHTPTLAFETKLYPRFYLPREDVVAQALPSDLVTACPYKGRATYLSFAAGENLAWTYPDPLPEASALAGLVAFFDEVVDVTVDGVPRKRPDSPVATVMKEEFGVS
;
A
#
# COMPACT_ATOMS: atom_id res chain seq x y z
N MET A 1 -14.25 1.63 9.28
CA MET A 1 -14.24 0.30 8.60
C MET A 1 -12.85 -0.30 8.71
N LEU A 2 -12.75 -1.54 9.15
CA LEU A 2 -11.47 -2.26 9.14
C LEU A 2 -11.20 -2.79 7.73
N LEU A 3 -10.09 -2.41 7.13
CA LEU A 3 -9.71 -2.85 5.79
C LEU A 3 -8.84 -4.10 5.83
N ALA A 4 -7.91 -4.16 6.78
CA ALA A 4 -6.99 -5.29 6.92
C ALA A 4 -6.49 -5.40 8.36
N GLU A 5 -6.10 -6.60 8.75
CA GLU A 5 -5.47 -6.87 10.04
C GLU A 5 -4.45 -7.98 9.85
N SER A 6 -3.21 -7.75 10.27
CA SER A 6 -2.14 -8.72 10.06
C SER A 6 -1.25 -8.83 11.29
N HIS A 7 -0.83 -10.08 11.57
CA HIS A 7 0.17 -10.39 12.59
C HIS A 7 1.54 -10.68 11.97
N THR A 8 1.63 -10.67 10.64
CA THR A 8 2.85 -11.03 9.91
C THR A 8 3.18 -10.03 8.80
N PRO A 9 3.18 -8.71 9.08
CA PRO A 9 3.50 -7.73 8.04
C PRO A 9 4.98 -7.78 7.69
N THR A 10 5.28 -7.45 6.44
CA THR A 10 6.64 -7.22 5.97
C THR A 10 6.88 -5.73 5.88
N LEU A 11 7.91 -5.24 6.55
CA LEU A 11 8.25 -3.82 6.52
C LEU A 11 9.31 -3.56 5.45
N ALA A 12 8.96 -2.74 4.47
CA ALA A 12 9.87 -2.37 3.40
C ALA A 12 10.42 -0.95 3.62
N PHE A 13 11.72 -0.81 3.54
CA PHE A 13 12.43 0.47 3.69
C PHE A 13 12.96 0.91 2.34
N GLU A 14 12.76 2.19 2.02
CA GLU A 14 13.32 2.82 0.83
C GLU A 14 13.97 4.13 1.20
N THR A 15 15.08 4.45 0.53
CA THR A 15 15.80 5.70 0.76
C THR A 15 14.88 6.89 0.54
N LYS A 16 14.85 7.80 1.52
CA LYS A 16 14.05 9.04 1.50
C LYS A 16 12.54 8.85 1.49
N LEU A 17 12.05 7.63 1.69
CA LEU A 17 10.63 7.34 1.77
C LEU A 17 10.28 6.79 3.15
N TYR A 18 9.00 6.93 3.54
CA TYR A 18 8.52 6.29 4.75
C TYR A 18 8.52 4.77 4.55
N PRO A 19 8.87 4.01 5.61
CA PRO A 19 8.70 2.56 5.56
C PRO A 19 7.23 2.20 5.37
N ARG A 20 6.99 1.17 4.57
CA ARG A 20 5.65 0.67 4.27
C ARG A 20 5.48 -0.73 4.81
N PHE A 21 4.32 -1.00 5.41
CA PHE A 21 3.93 -2.35 5.78
C PHE A 21 3.24 -3.02 4.59
N TYR A 22 3.77 -4.18 4.20
CA TYR A 22 3.16 -5.04 3.20
C TYR A 22 2.54 -6.23 3.90
N LEU A 23 1.26 -6.48 3.64
CA LEU A 23 0.48 -7.50 4.34
C LEU A 23 0.16 -8.66 3.40
N PRO A 24 0.09 -9.90 3.92
CA PRO A 24 -0.45 -11.00 3.15
C PRO A 24 -1.84 -10.66 2.61
N ARG A 25 -2.12 -11.09 1.38
CA ARG A 25 -3.39 -10.76 0.72
C ARG A 25 -4.59 -11.26 1.52
N GLU A 26 -4.45 -12.42 2.16
CA GLU A 26 -5.50 -13.02 2.98
C GLU A 26 -5.84 -12.23 4.24
N ASP A 27 -4.98 -11.31 4.65
CA ASP A 27 -5.20 -10.46 5.83
C ASP A 27 -6.01 -9.20 5.49
N VAL A 28 -6.30 -8.96 4.21
CA VAL A 28 -7.21 -7.90 3.77
C VAL A 28 -8.63 -8.41 3.94
N VAL A 29 -9.35 -7.84 4.90
CA VAL A 29 -10.68 -8.34 5.31
C VAL A 29 -11.82 -7.63 4.59
N ALA A 30 -11.63 -6.38 4.17
CA ALA A 30 -12.63 -5.66 3.39
C ALA A 30 -12.60 -6.12 1.94
N GLN A 31 -13.75 -6.00 1.27
CA GLN A 31 -13.82 -6.34 -0.15
C GLN A 31 -12.98 -5.36 -0.96
N ALA A 32 -11.95 -5.88 -1.61
CA ALA A 32 -11.10 -5.11 -2.50
C ALA A 32 -11.65 -5.20 -3.93
N LEU A 33 -11.72 -4.06 -4.60
CA LEU A 33 -12.15 -3.96 -5.99
C LEU A 33 -10.92 -3.59 -6.83
N PRO A 34 -10.69 -4.28 -7.97
CA PRO A 34 -9.56 -3.93 -8.83
C PRO A 34 -9.75 -2.52 -9.39
N SER A 35 -8.64 -1.81 -9.50
CA SER A 35 -8.60 -0.47 -10.10
C SER A 35 -7.93 -0.54 -11.47
N ASP A 36 -8.27 0.40 -12.34
CA ASP A 36 -7.61 0.52 -13.65
C ASP A 36 -6.22 1.18 -13.55
N LEU A 37 -5.89 1.74 -12.40
CA LEU A 37 -4.59 2.39 -12.21
C LEU A 37 -3.47 1.36 -12.16
N VAL A 38 -2.44 1.60 -12.97
CA VAL A 38 -1.21 0.81 -12.98
C VAL A 38 -0.04 1.78 -13.00
N THR A 39 0.94 1.57 -12.13
CA THR A 39 2.17 2.35 -12.12
C THR A 39 3.37 1.43 -12.27
N ALA A 40 4.50 1.99 -12.66
CA ALA A 40 5.74 1.23 -12.81
C ALA A 40 6.82 1.82 -11.90
N CYS A 41 7.48 0.94 -11.15
CA CYS A 41 8.64 1.28 -10.34
C CYS A 41 9.86 0.60 -10.95
N PRO A 42 10.94 1.36 -11.26
CA PRO A 42 12.13 0.74 -11.87
C PRO A 42 12.82 -0.26 -10.96
N TYR A 43 12.55 -0.24 -9.66
CA TYR A 43 13.18 -1.13 -8.69
C TYR A 43 12.29 -2.30 -8.27
N LYS A 44 10.96 -2.18 -8.42
CA LYS A 44 10.02 -3.20 -7.92
C LYS A 44 9.17 -3.84 -9.01
N GLY A 45 8.90 -3.12 -10.10
CA GLY A 45 8.07 -3.60 -11.18
C GLY A 45 6.75 -2.84 -11.29
N ARG A 46 5.73 -3.48 -11.84
CA ARG A 46 4.42 -2.87 -12.04
C ARG A 46 3.54 -3.07 -10.82
N ALA A 47 2.98 -1.98 -10.33
CA ALA A 47 2.01 -2.00 -9.24
C ALA A 47 0.60 -1.90 -9.81
N THR A 48 -0.31 -2.71 -9.27
CA THR A 48 -1.74 -2.56 -9.49
C THR A 48 -2.39 -2.07 -8.20
N TYR A 49 -3.52 -1.41 -8.31
CA TYR A 49 -4.14 -0.74 -7.19
C TYR A 49 -5.47 -1.37 -6.82
N LEU A 50 -5.83 -1.22 -5.55
CA LEU A 50 -7.08 -1.75 -5.01
C LEU A 50 -7.90 -0.60 -4.44
N SER A 51 -9.19 -0.62 -4.77
CA SER A 51 -10.18 0.31 -4.24
C SER A 51 -11.09 -0.42 -3.25
N PHE A 52 -11.71 0.35 -2.36
CA PHE A 52 -12.61 -0.18 -1.32
C PHE A 52 -13.84 0.71 -1.25
N ALA A 53 -14.86 0.28 -0.53
CA ALA A 53 -16.03 1.13 -0.28
C ALA A 53 -15.64 2.44 0.42
N ALA A 54 -14.55 2.41 1.21
CA ALA A 54 -14.04 3.58 1.91
C ALA A 54 -13.33 4.60 1.00
N GLY A 55 -12.90 4.19 -0.20
CA GLY A 55 -12.24 5.10 -1.14
C GLY A 55 -11.52 4.36 -2.26
N GLU A 56 -11.18 5.10 -3.30
CA GLU A 56 -10.48 4.57 -4.47
C GLU A 56 -8.96 4.54 -4.24
N ASN A 57 -8.32 3.52 -4.80
CA ASN A 57 -6.86 3.41 -4.82
C ASN A 57 -6.21 3.57 -3.44
N LEU A 58 -6.77 2.90 -2.44
CA LEU A 58 -6.26 2.98 -1.06
C LEU A 58 -5.08 2.05 -0.81
N ALA A 59 -4.86 1.07 -1.68
CA ALA A 59 -3.81 0.08 -1.53
C ALA A 59 -3.20 -0.28 -2.88
N TRP A 60 -2.01 -0.87 -2.84
CA TRP A 60 -1.35 -1.37 -4.04
C TRP A 60 -0.71 -2.72 -3.77
N THR A 61 -0.42 -3.45 -4.87
CA THR A 61 0.28 -4.72 -4.82
C THR A 61 1.18 -4.86 -6.03
N TYR A 62 2.23 -5.65 -5.89
CA TYR A 62 3.11 -6.04 -7.00
C TYR A 62 2.85 -7.51 -7.31
N PRO A 63 1.94 -7.83 -8.27
CA PRO A 63 1.62 -9.24 -8.55
C PRO A 63 2.78 -10.00 -9.17
N ASP A 64 3.66 -9.31 -9.91
CA ASP A 64 4.82 -9.93 -10.56
C ASP A 64 6.01 -8.97 -10.46
N PRO A 65 6.60 -8.82 -9.24
CA PRO A 65 7.67 -7.86 -9.04
C PRO A 65 8.98 -8.30 -9.71
N LEU A 66 9.87 -7.33 -9.91
CA LEU A 66 11.23 -7.62 -10.35
C LEU A 66 11.96 -8.51 -9.34
N PRO A 67 13.00 -9.25 -9.77
CA PRO A 67 13.70 -10.19 -8.87
C PRO A 67 14.17 -9.58 -7.56
N GLU A 68 14.61 -8.31 -7.58
CA GLU A 68 15.09 -7.61 -6.39
C GLU A 68 13.98 -7.34 -5.36
N ALA A 69 12.73 -7.39 -5.79
CA ALA A 69 11.57 -7.14 -4.94
C ALA A 69 10.69 -8.38 -4.78
N SER A 70 11.21 -9.57 -5.07
CA SER A 70 10.43 -10.81 -5.09
C SER A 70 9.75 -11.12 -3.76
N ALA A 71 10.30 -10.65 -2.63
CA ALA A 71 9.69 -10.84 -1.33
C ALA A 71 8.34 -10.10 -1.18
N LEU A 72 8.05 -9.14 -2.05
CA LEU A 72 6.80 -8.37 -2.01
C LEU A 72 5.71 -8.98 -2.90
N ALA A 73 5.99 -10.07 -3.61
CA ALA A 73 5.06 -10.67 -4.57
C ALA A 73 3.70 -10.97 -3.91
N GLY A 74 2.64 -10.39 -4.45
CA GLY A 74 1.27 -10.61 -3.98
C GLY A 74 0.92 -9.98 -2.63
N LEU A 75 1.86 -9.32 -1.96
CA LEU A 75 1.57 -8.61 -0.72
C LEU A 75 0.85 -7.30 -1.03
N VAL A 76 0.10 -6.79 -0.06
CA VAL A 76 -0.71 -5.58 -0.21
C VAL A 76 -0.20 -4.51 0.74
N ALA A 77 0.03 -3.31 0.23
CA ALA A 77 0.38 -2.14 1.04
C ALA A 77 -0.73 -1.10 0.94
N PHE A 78 -0.99 -0.41 2.04
CA PHE A 78 -1.96 0.67 2.10
C PHE A 78 -1.25 2.01 2.15
N PHE A 79 -1.90 3.04 1.62
CA PHE A 79 -1.40 4.41 1.74
C PHE A 79 -1.68 4.92 3.16
N ASP A 80 -0.66 4.88 4.01
CA ASP A 80 -0.73 5.39 5.39
C ASP A 80 -1.12 6.87 5.44
N GLU A 81 -0.93 7.57 4.31
CA GLU A 81 -1.27 8.97 4.17
C GLU A 81 -2.78 9.23 4.14
N VAL A 82 -3.56 8.20 3.75
CA VAL A 82 -5.01 8.34 3.57
C VAL A 82 -5.84 7.35 4.38
N VAL A 83 -5.22 6.37 5.02
CA VAL A 83 -5.90 5.42 5.91
C VAL A 83 -5.27 5.47 7.29
N ASP A 84 -6.05 5.16 8.30
CA ASP A 84 -5.56 5.11 9.67
C ASP A 84 -4.89 3.76 9.92
N VAL A 85 -3.70 3.79 10.49
CA VAL A 85 -2.92 2.60 10.82
C VAL A 85 -2.70 2.52 12.32
N THR A 86 -2.94 1.35 12.89
CA THR A 86 -2.70 1.06 14.30
C THR A 86 -1.68 -0.08 14.38
N VAL A 87 -0.64 0.09 15.18
CA VAL A 87 0.37 -0.93 15.43
C VAL A 87 0.37 -1.27 16.90
N ASP A 88 0.16 -2.55 17.21
CA ASP A 88 0.05 -3.04 18.60
C ASP A 88 -0.95 -2.24 19.46
N GLY A 89 -2.08 -1.88 18.83
CA GLY A 89 -3.13 -1.11 19.51
C GLY A 89 -2.87 0.38 19.61
N VAL A 90 -1.74 0.86 19.09
CA VAL A 90 -1.36 2.28 19.15
C VAL A 90 -1.55 2.91 17.77
N PRO A 91 -2.40 3.94 17.63
CA PRO A 91 -2.56 4.64 16.36
C PRO A 91 -1.26 5.29 15.92
N ARG A 92 -0.91 5.16 14.65
CA ARG A 92 0.22 5.84 14.05
C ARG A 92 -0.21 7.19 13.50
N LYS A 93 0.67 8.18 13.62
CA LYS A 93 0.48 9.45 12.96
C LYS A 93 0.61 9.25 11.45
N ARG A 94 -0.31 9.87 10.68
CA ARG A 94 -0.21 9.83 9.22
C ARG A 94 1.07 10.53 8.77
N PRO A 95 1.85 9.91 7.85
CA PRO A 95 3.06 10.55 7.35
C PRO A 95 2.75 11.81 6.56
N ASP A 96 3.58 12.83 6.72
CA ASP A 96 3.59 14.03 5.90
C ASP A 96 4.78 13.90 4.94
N SER A 97 4.53 13.34 3.78
CA SER A 97 5.57 12.88 2.87
C SER A 97 5.36 13.50 1.48
N PRO A 98 6.47 13.92 0.81
CA PRO A 98 6.38 14.35 -0.59
C PRO A 98 5.78 13.29 -1.52
N VAL A 99 5.96 12.01 -1.20
CA VAL A 99 5.39 10.91 -1.97
C VAL A 99 3.88 10.96 -1.93
N ALA A 100 3.27 11.25 -0.78
CA ALA A 100 1.83 11.36 -0.66
C ALA A 100 1.29 12.49 -1.55
N THR A 101 1.95 13.64 -1.57
CA THR A 101 1.57 14.75 -2.43
C THR A 101 1.65 14.40 -3.90
N VAL A 102 2.75 13.77 -4.33
CA VAL A 102 2.94 13.35 -5.71
C VAL A 102 1.86 12.35 -6.12
N MET A 103 1.57 11.36 -5.29
CA MET A 103 0.55 10.35 -5.59
C MET A 103 -0.83 10.98 -5.74
N LYS A 104 -1.17 11.93 -4.88
CA LYS A 104 -2.46 12.64 -4.98
C LYS A 104 -2.57 13.46 -6.27
N GLU A 105 -1.51 14.14 -6.66
CA GLU A 105 -1.51 15.02 -7.83
C GLU A 105 -1.46 14.25 -9.15
N GLU A 106 -0.64 13.20 -9.23
CA GLU A 106 -0.40 12.47 -10.47
C GLU A 106 -1.39 11.34 -10.71
N PHE A 107 -1.83 10.66 -9.63
CA PHE A 107 -2.64 9.45 -9.75
C PHE A 107 -4.05 9.60 -9.19
N GLY A 108 -4.41 10.77 -8.70
CA GLY A 108 -5.74 10.99 -8.13
C GLY A 108 -6.00 10.22 -6.83
N VAL A 109 -4.97 9.81 -6.13
CA VAL A 109 -5.09 9.13 -4.84
C VAL A 109 -5.38 10.16 -3.77
N SER A 110 -6.43 9.95 -3.02
CA SER A 110 -6.87 10.90 -1.99
C SER A 110 -6.76 10.33 -0.58
#